data_4c6c39e79d127199eb20b54bfbff67af
#
_entry.id   4c6c39e79d127199eb20b54bfbff67af
#
_cell.length_a   1.000
_cell.length_b   1.000
_cell.length_c   1.000
_cell.angle_alpha   90.00
_cell.angle_beta   90.00
_cell.angle_gamma   90.00
#
_symmetry.space_group_name_H-M   'P 1'
#
loop_
_entity.id
_entity.type
_entity.pdbx_description
1 polymer ?
#
loop_
_entity_poly.entity_id
_entity_poly.type
_entity_poly.pdbx_seq_one_letter_code
_entity_poly.pdbx_strand_id
1 'polypeptide(L)'
;IYGAPNITKELIEMGLTVGRGSVARLMKKNEIRAKTVKKFKATTDSNHNLPVAPNLLNREFHSEYRNNKWVSDITYIWTDEGWLYLAGILDLCDGAIVGWSMDSRMTKELVINALIEACIRRRPRDGLLLHSDRGVQYCSEAYQNEIRNRGIICSMSRKGNCWDNAPMESFWGKLKTEWLYGKRFRTRAQAKQAVYEYSELFYNTVRRRAV
;
A
#
# COMPACT_ATOMS: atom_id res chain seq x y z
N ILE A 1 7.41 -1.66 -17.29
CA ILE A 1 6.67 -1.81 -16.03
C ILE A 1 5.43 -2.67 -16.25
N TYR A 2 4.57 -2.31 -17.22
CA TYR A 2 3.31 -3.00 -17.51
C TYR A 2 3.54 -4.31 -18.26
N GLY A 3 2.73 -5.34 -17.96
CA GLY A 3 2.59 -6.53 -18.79
C GLY A 3 1.55 -6.34 -19.89
N ALA A 4 1.45 -7.32 -20.81
CA ALA A 4 0.55 -7.27 -21.94
C ALA A 4 -0.91 -6.86 -21.59
N PRO A 5 -1.53 -7.31 -20.49
CA PRO A 5 -2.90 -6.89 -20.19
C PRO A 5 -3.07 -5.38 -20.00
N ASN A 6 -2.16 -4.74 -19.25
CA ASN A 6 -2.25 -3.30 -19.00
C ASN A 6 -1.89 -2.49 -20.25
N ILE A 7 -0.85 -2.91 -21.00
CA ILE A 7 -0.50 -2.27 -22.27
C ILE A 7 -1.67 -2.37 -23.27
N THR A 8 -2.37 -3.50 -23.34
CA THR A 8 -3.55 -3.62 -24.19
C THR A 8 -4.63 -2.61 -23.83
N LYS A 9 -4.90 -2.44 -22.54
CA LYS A 9 -5.88 -1.44 -22.06
C LYS A 9 -5.48 -0.01 -22.45
N GLU A 10 -4.21 0.36 -22.25
CA GLU A 10 -3.69 1.66 -22.64
C GLU A 10 -3.86 1.93 -24.15
N LEU A 11 -3.49 0.95 -24.98
CA LEU A 11 -3.60 1.08 -26.44
C LEU A 11 -5.05 1.21 -26.91
N ILE A 12 -5.98 0.48 -26.28
CA ILE A 12 -7.43 0.61 -26.59
C ILE A 12 -7.93 2.01 -26.23
N GLU A 13 -7.52 2.57 -25.09
CA GLU A 13 -7.90 3.93 -24.67
C GLU A 13 -7.29 5.02 -25.57
N MET A 14 -6.13 4.74 -26.16
CA MET A 14 -5.57 5.59 -27.21
C MET A 14 -6.28 5.47 -28.56
N GLY A 15 -7.38 4.69 -28.62
CA GLY A 15 -8.17 4.49 -29.84
C GLY A 15 -7.67 3.37 -30.76
N LEU A 16 -6.70 2.56 -30.33
CA LEU A 16 -6.16 1.47 -31.14
C LEU A 16 -6.96 0.18 -30.95
N THR A 17 -7.32 -0.49 -32.03
CA THR A 17 -7.97 -1.80 -32.00
C THR A 17 -6.92 -2.91 -31.92
N VAL A 18 -6.62 -3.37 -30.72
CA VAL A 18 -5.59 -4.39 -30.48
C VAL A 18 -6.06 -5.45 -29.50
N GLY A 19 -5.68 -6.71 -29.73
CA GLY A 19 -5.93 -7.80 -28.82
C GLY A 19 -4.71 -8.11 -27.92
N ARG A 20 -4.97 -8.63 -26.72
CA ARG A 20 -3.92 -9.02 -25.75
C ARG A 20 -2.87 -9.97 -26.36
N GLY A 21 -3.28 -10.92 -27.21
CA GLY A 21 -2.35 -11.85 -27.87
C GLY A 21 -1.39 -11.15 -28.84
N SER A 22 -1.88 -10.15 -29.57
CA SER A 22 -1.06 -9.34 -30.50
C SER A 22 -0.06 -8.50 -29.72
N VAL A 23 -0.49 -7.84 -28.65
CA VAL A 23 0.39 -7.07 -27.76
C VAL A 23 1.45 -7.97 -27.14
N ALA A 24 1.10 -9.14 -26.62
CA ALA A 24 2.06 -10.08 -26.04
C ALA A 24 3.11 -10.56 -27.06
N ARG A 25 2.72 -10.83 -28.32
CA ARG A 25 3.65 -11.19 -29.41
C ARG A 25 4.60 -10.05 -29.75
N LEU A 26 4.08 -8.83 -29.87
CA LEU A 26 4.90 -7.65 -30.13
C LEU A 26 5.88 -7.35 -28.99
N MET A 27 5.46 -7.45 -27.75
CA MET A 27 6.34 -7.34 -26.59
C MET A 27 7.47 -8.38 -26.65
N LYS A 28 7.14 -9.65 -26.94
CA LYS A 28 8.15 -10.70 -27.07
C LYS A 28 9.12 -10.43 -28.22
N LYS A 29 8.60 -9.99 -29.39
CA LYS A 29 9.41 -9.68 -30.58
C LYS A 29 10.40 -8.52 -30.33
N ASN A 30 10.01 -7.53 -29.53
CA ASN A 30 10.82 -6.36 -29.21
C ASN A 30 11.53 -6.49 -27.86
N GLU A 31 11.60 -7.70 -27.27
CA GLU A 31 12.25 -8.00 -25.98
C GLU A 31 11.72 -7.18 -24.79
N ILE A 32 10.51 -6.65 -24.91
CA ILE A 32 9.86 -5.89 -23.86
C ILE A 32 9.29 -6.90 -22.83
N ARG A 33 9.80 -6.83 -21.61
CA ARG A 33 9.37 -7.68 -20.49
C ARG A 33 8.76 -6.87 -19.36
N ALA A 34 7.68 -7.39 -18.77
CA ALA A 34 7.17 -6.86 -17.51
C ALA A 34 8.20 -7.07 -16.40
N LYS A 35 8.34 -6.10 -15.51
CA LYS A 35 9.13 -6.29 -14.29
C LYS A 35 8.38 -7.29 -13.38
N THR A 36 8.95 -8.47 -13.17
CA THR A 36 8.43 -9.47 -12.24
C THR A 36 9.48 -9.79 -11.19
N VAL A 37 9.09 -9.98 -9.93
CA VAL A 37 10.00 -10.31 -8.83
C VAL A 37 9.43 -11.46 -8.00
N LYS A 38 10.33 -12.26 -7.41
CA LYS A 38 9.99 -13.39 -6.54
C LYS A 38 9.30 -12.91 -5.26
N LYS A 39 8.41 -13.78 -4.70
CA LYS A 39 7.61 -13.51 -3.50
C LYS A 39 8.44 -12.97 -2.32
N PHE A 40 7.86 -12.01 -1.65
CA PHE A 40 8.36 -11.36 -0.44
C PHE A 40 7.99 -12.17 0.82
N LYS A 41 8.82 -12.09 1.88
CA LYS A 41 8.56 -12.73 3.16
C LYS A 41 8.02 -11.68 4.15
N ALA A 42 6.83 -11.93 4.74
CA ALA A 42 6.27 -11.08 5.79
C ALA A 42 7.11 -11.17 7.07
N THR A 43 7.30 -10.06 7.77
CA THR A 43 8.16 -9.95 8.96
C THR A 43 7.53 -9.16 10.11
N THR A 44 6.21 -9.19 10.24
CA THR A 44 5.53 -8.52 11.36
C THR A 44 5.53 -9.45 12.58
N ASP A 45 6.05 -8.98 13.70
CA ASP A 45 5.92 -9.67 15.00
C ASP A 45 4.52 -9.37 15.58
N SER A 46 3.66 -10.38 15.56
CA SER A 46 2.31 -10.35 16.14
C SER A 46 2.21 -11.06 17.50
N ASN A 47 3.35 -11.36 18.13
CA ASN A 47 3.40 -12.11 19.39
C ASN A 47 3.52 -11.17 20.60
N HIS A 48 2.42 -10.50 20.96
CA HIS A 48 2.34 -9.60 22.10
C HIS A 48 0.99 -9.75 22.82
N ASN A 49 0.88 -9.22 24.06
CA ASN A 49 -0.31 -9.27 24.91
C ASN A 49 -1.16 -7.97 24.84
N LEU A 50 -0.94 -7.09 23.86
CA LEU A 50 -1.74 -5.88 23.72
C LEU A 50 -3.15 -6.21 23.23
N PRO A 51 -4.17 -5.38 23.57
CA PRO A 51 -5.53 -5.56 23.07
C PRO A 51 -5.59 -5.55 21.55
N VAL A 52 -6.35 -6.48 20.98
CA VAL A 52 -6.51 -6.63 19.52
C VAL A 52 -7.97 -6.43 19.16
N ALA A 53 -8.24 -5.58 18.16
CA ALA A 53 -9.57 -5.38 17.64
C ALA A 53 -10.07 -6.60 16.83
N PRO A 54 -11.40 -6.84 16.76
CA PRO A 54 -11.95 -7.90 15.93
C PRO A 54 -11.71 -7.64 14.44
N ASN A 55 -11.69 -8.71 13.63
CA ASN A 55 -11.64 -8.58 12.18
C ASN A 55 -13.03 -8.25 11.62
N LEU A 56 -13.31 -6.97 11.46
CA LEU A 56 -14.58 -6.48 10.90
C LEU A 56 -14.56 -6.39 9.38
N LEU A 57 -13.36 -6.21 8.77
CA LEU A 57 -13.21 -6.15 7.31
C LEU A 57 -13.54 -7.48 6.64
N ASN A 58 -13.19 -8.60 7.29
CA ASN A 58 -13.47 -9.97 6.87
C ASN A 58 -13.19 -10.26 5.37
N ARG A 59 -12.13 -9.63 4.81
CA ARG A 59 -11.75 -9.71 3.38
C ARG A 59 -12.75 -9.09 2.41
N GLU A 60 -13.69 -8.31 2.88
CA GLU A 60 -14.59 -7.54 2.02
C GLU A 60 -13.86 -6.29 1.48
N PHE A 61 -12.96 -6.52 0.53
CA PHE A 61 -12.08 -5.48 -0.02
C PHE A 61 -12.79 -4.55 -1.02
N HIS A 62 -14.05 -4.76 -1.28
CA HIS A 62 -14.84 -3.84 -2.08
C HIS A 62 -15.45 -2.75 -1.21
N SER A 63 -15.46 -1.51 -1.73
CA SER A 63 -16.13 -0.36 -1.12
C SER A 63 -16.74 0.52 -2.19
N GLU A 64 -18.04 0.80 -2.09
CA GLU A 64 -18.75 1.65 -3.06
C GLU A 64 -18.38 3.13 -2.93
N TYR A 65 -18.01 3.55 -1.72
CA TYR A 65 -17.75 4.96 -1.40
C TYR A 65 -16.32 5.16 -0.89
N ARG A 66 -15.72 6.27 -1.31
CA ARG A 66 -14.45 6.73 -0.77
C ARG A 66 -14.56 7.01 0.72
N ASN A 67 -13.47 6.79 1.44
CA ASN A 67 -13.37 7.03 2.89
C ASN A 67 -14.35 6.19 3.72
N ASN A 68 -14.79 5.04 3.21
CA ASN A 68 -15.61 4.09 3.95
C ASN A 68 -14.78 2.94 4.53
N LYS A 69 -13.84 2.41 3.75
CA LYS A 69 -12.94 1.34 4.18
C LYS A 69 -11.50 1.67 3.77
N TRP A 70 -10.62 1.77 4.73
CA TRP A 70 -9.18 1.91 4.51
C TRP A 70 -8.43 0.69 5.02
N VAL A 71 -7.28 0.41 4.43
CA VAL A 71 -6.33 -0.62 4.89
C VAL A 71 -4.97 0.01 5.12
N SER A 72 -4.27 -0.44 6.15
CA SER A 72 -2.95 0.08 6.54
C SER A 72 -1.96 -1.05 6.75
N ASP A 73 -0.69 -0.78 6.44
CA ASP A 73 0.41 -1.71 6.66
C ASP A 73 1.75 -0.99 6.69
N ILE A 74 2.78 -1.67 7.20
CA ILE A 74 4.16 -1.19 7.23
C ILE A 74 5.01 -2.05 6.30
N THR A 75 5.85 -1.40 5.50
CA THR A 75 6.92 -2.05 4.76
C THR A 75 8.27 -1.39 5.05
N TYR A 76 9.34 -1.93 4.49
CA TYR A 76 10.68 -1.39 4.68
C TYR A 76 11.48 -1.42 3.37
N ILE A 77 12.43 -0.49 3.27
CA ILE A 77 13.30 -0.25 2.13
C ILE A 77 14.73 -0.23 2.66
N TRP A 78 15.62 -0.98 2.03
CA TRP A 78 17.04 -0.97 2.39
C TRP A 78 17.74 0.23 1.75
N THR A 79 18.59 0.89 2.53
CA THR A 79 19.52 1.94 2.08
C THR A 79 20.90 1.68 2.67
N ASP A 80 21.93 2.34 2.14
CA ASP A 80 23.30 2.20 2.71
C ASP A 80 23.40 2.80 4.12
N GLU A 81 22.44 3.66 4.53
CA GLU A 81 22.29 4.17 5.91
C GLU A 81 21.48 3.23 6.82
N GLY A 82 21.05 2.06 6.31
CA GLY A 82 20.20 1.09 7.01
C GLY A 82 18.72 1.18 6.59
N TRP A 83 17.87 0.51 7.35
CA TRP A 83 16.45 0.41 7.03
C TRP A 83 15.73 1.76 7.09
N LEU A 84 14.83 1.96 6.13
CA LEU A 84 13.80 2.97 6.12
C LEU A 84 12.44 2.26 6.17
N TYR A 85 11.65 2.54 7.19
CA TYR A 85 10.30 2.01 7.35
C TYR A 85 9.30 2.95 6.73
N LEU A 86 8.27 2.38 6.11
CA LEU A 86 7.21 3.09 5.40
C LEU A 86 5.87 2.54 5.86
N ALA A 87 5.06 3.33 6.56
CA ALA A 87 3.65 3.06 6.80
C ALA A 87 2.81 3.69 5.69
N GLY A 88 1.76 3.00 5.26
CA GLY A 88 0.85 3.49 4.23
C GLY A 88 -0.59 3.15 4.53
N ILE A 89 -1.49 3.97 4.01
CA ILE A 89 -2.95 3.79 4.11
C ILE A 89 -3.53 3.88 2.71
N LEU A 90 -4.31 2.88 2.34
CA LEU A 90 -4.96 2.75 1.03
C LEU A 90 -6.49 2.76 1.20
N ASP A 91 -7.18 3.55 0.39
CA ASP A 91 -8.63 3.54 0.30
C ASP A 91 -9.09 2.40 -0.62
N LEU A 92 -10.00 1.55 -0.13
CA LEU A 92 -10.46 0.37 -0.87
C LEU A 92 -11.43 0.72 -2.01
N CYS A 93 -12.02 1.92 -2.03
CA CYS A 93 -12.93 2.34 -3.08
C CYS A 93 -12.19 2.69 -4.38
N ASP A 94 -11.16 3.53 -4.30
CA ASP A 94 -10.43 3.98 -5.49
C ASP A 94 -9.00 3.44 -5.58
N GLY A 95 -8.59 2.63 -4.61
CA GLY A 95 -7.24 2.05 -4.55
C GLY A 95 -6.13 3.09 -4.38
N ALA A 96 -6.45 4.32 -3.96
CA ALA A 96 -5.46 5.38 -3.79
C ALA A 96 -4.72 5.23 -2.46
N ILE A 97 -3.44 5.59 -2.45
CA ILE A 97 -2.71 5.83 -1.20
C ILE A 97 -3.11 7.20 -0.67
N VAL A 98 -3.78 7.19 0.46
CA VAL A 98 -4.37 8.39 1.06
C VAL A 98 -3.51 9.03 2.13
N GLY A 99 -2.60 8.26 2.74
CA GLY A 99 -1.61 8.75 3.69
C GLY A 99 -0.42 7.81 3.80
N TRP A 100 0.74 8.36 4.10
CA TRP A 100 1.95 7.58 4.31
C TRP A 100 2.96 8.37 5.15
N SER A 101 3.83 7.64 5.85
CA SER A 101 4.91 8.22 6.65
C SER A 101 6.15 7.35 6.57
N MET A 102 7.33 7.94 6.71
CA MET A 102 8.60 7.22 6.67
C MET A 102 9.54 7.64 7.79
N ASP A 103 10.13 6.64 8.47
CA ASP A 103 11.11 6.85 9.52
C ASP A 103 12.24 5.80 9.48
N SER A 104 13.35 6.10 10.14
CA SER A 104 14.47 5.17 10.37
C SER A 104 14.13 4.10 11.41
N ARG A 105 13.07 4.24 12.19
CA ARG A 105 12.59 3.32 13.21
C ARG A 105 11.12 2.98 13.02
N MET A 106 10.76 1.73 13.29
CA MET A 106 9.40 1.24 13.19
C MET A 106 8.65 1.45 14.52
N THR A 107 8.33 2.69 14.84
CA THR A 107 7.66 3.09 16.07
C THR A 107 6.15 3.33 15.85
N LYS A 108 5.39 3.55 16.93
CA LYS A 108 3.96 3.90 16.86
C LYS A 108 3.73 5.24 16.16
N GLU A 109 4.66 6.18 16.29
CA GLU A 109 4.60 7.49 15.63
C GLU A 109 4.56 7.36 14.10
N LEU A 110 5.22 6.35 13.54
CA LEU A 110 5.21 6.09 12.11
C LEU A 110 3.79 5.86 11.59
N VAL A 111 2.99 5.02 12.25
CA VAL A 111 1.61 4.72 11.82
C VAL A 111 0.64 5.85 12.19
N ILE A 112 0.88 6.56 13.31
CA ILE A 112 0.11 7.73 13.71
C ILE A 112 0.26 8.85 12.68
N ASN A 113 1.48 9.16 12.25
CA ASN A 113 1.73 10.20 11.25
C ASN A 113 1.08 9.87 9.89
N ALA A 114 1.12 8.60 9.46
CA ALA A 114 0.42 8.16 8.25
C ALA A 114 -1.11 8.34 8.38
N LEU A 115 -1.68 8.05 9.56
CA LEU A 115 -3.10 8.24 9.83
C LEU A 115 -3.49 9.73 9.84
N ILE A 116 -2.72 10.57 10.50
CA ILE A 116 -2.94 12.02 10.54
C ILE A 116 -2.91 12.59 9.12
N GLU A 117 -1.91 12.24 8.32
CA GLU A 117 -1.82 12.68 6.92
C GLU A 117 -3.04 12.25 6.10
N ALA A 118 -3.46 10.98 6.22
CA ALA A 118 -4.64 10.47 5.53
C ALA A 118 -5.91 11.25 5.92
N CYS A 119 -6.10 11.51 7.20
CA CYS A 119 -7.26 12.25 7.70
C CYS A 119 -7.25 13.72 7.26
N ILE A 120 -6.10 14.40 7.23
CA ILE A 120 -5.97 15.76 6.72
C ILE A 120 -6.33 15.81 5.24
N ARG A 121 -5.83 14.86 4.46
CA ARG A 121 -5.98 14.79 3.00
C ARG A 121 -7.40 14.43 2.57
N ARG A 122 -8.05 13.51 3.26
CA ARG A 122 -9.34 12.92 2.86
C ARG A 122 -10.53 13.37 3.70
N ARG A 123 -10.32 13.87 4.90
CA ARG A 123 -11.35 14.33 5.84
C ARG A 123 -12.51 13.33 5.95
N PRO A 124 -12.26 12.09 6.36
CA PRO A 124 -13.29 11.07 6.45
C PRO A 124 -14.33 11.47 7.49
N ARG A 125 -15.56 11.00 7.30
CA ARG A 125 -16.63 11.11 8.31
C ARG A 125 -16.45 10.02 9.37
N ASP A 126 -17.11 10.17 10.49
CA ASP A 126 -17.21 9.15 11.52
C ASP A 126 -17.73 7.82 10.93
N GLY A 127 -17.24 6.71 11.45
CA GLY A 127 -17.62 5.39 10.99
C GLY A 127 -16.75 4.81 9.89
N LEU A 128 -15.68 5.50 9.44
CA LEU A 128 -14.64 4.92 8.58
C LEU A 128 -14.09 3.65 9.23
N LEU A 129 -14.08 2.54 8.50
CA LEU A 129 -13.41 1.29 8.91
C LEU A 129 -11.94 1.34 8.49
N LEU A 130 -11.01 1.29 9.47
CA LEU A 130 -9.58 1.19 9.21
C LEU A 130 -9.06 -0.18 9.65
N HIS A 131 -8.58 -0.96 8.69
CA HIS A 131 -8.05 -2.30 8.92
C HIS A 131 -6.53 -2.32 8.84
N SER A 132 -5.89 -3.04 9.77
CA SER A 132 -4.43 -3.25 9.79
C SER A 132 -4.09 -4.69 10.21
N ASP A 133 -2.80 -5.03 10.19
CA ASP A 133 -2.32 -6.20 10.89
C ASP A 133 -2.34 -5.99 12.42
N ARG A 134 -1.81 -6.98 13.17
CA ARG A 134 -1.71 -6.95 14.64
C ARG A 134 -0.33 -6.49 15.11
N GLY A 135 0.40 -5.72 14.34
CA GLY A 135 1.69 -5.19 14.78
C GLY A 135 1.57 -4.34 16.04
N VAL A 136 2.58 -4.38 16.92
CA VAL A 136 2.61 -3.62 18.19
C VAL A 136 2.34 -2.13 18.00
N GLN A 137 2.69 -1.58 16.84
CA GLN A 137 2.47 -0.17 16.49
C GLN A 137 0.98 0.14 16.41
N TYR A 138 0.19 -0.72 15.75
CA TYR A 138 -1.26 -0.59 15.61
C TYR A 138 -2.01 -0.91 16.90
N CYS A 139 -1.48 -1.82 17.73
CA CYS A 139 -2.06 -2.17 19.03
C CYS A 139 -1.68 -1.18 20.14
N SER A 140 -0.79 -0.20 19.88
CA SER A 140 -0.38 0.78 20.89
C SER A 140 -1.54 1.66 21.32
N GLU A 141 -1.59 1.99 22.61
CA GLU A 141 -2.64 2.84 23.18
C GLU A 141 -2.72 4.20 22.48
N ALA A 142 -1.57 4.80 22.15
CA ALA A 142 -1.52 6.08 21.44
C ALA A 142 -2.20 6.02 20.08
N TYR A 143 -1.94 4.97 19.27
CA TYR A 143 -2.61 4.79 17.98
C TYR A 143 -4.11 4.52 18.14
N GLN A 144 -4.49 3.70 19.11
CA GLN A 144 -5.89 3.41 19.39
C GLN A 144 -6.67 4.65 19.88
N ASN A 145 -6.01 5.55 20.63
CA ASN A 145 -6.59 6.83 21.01
C ASN A 145 -6.82 7.74 19.78
N GLU A 146 -5.85 7.82 18.84
CA GLU A 146 -6.03 8.58 17.60
C GLU A 146 -7.21 8.06 16.77
N ILE A 147 -7.38 6.75 16.69
CA ILE A 147 -8.52 6.12 15.99
C ILE A 147 -9.84 6.51 16.66
N ARG A 148 -9.93 6.36 17.99
CA ARG A 148 -11.16 6.69 18.74
C ARG A 148 -11.53 8.17 18.64
N ASN A 149 -10.55 9.06 18.80
CA ASN A 149 -10.75 10.51 18.76
C ASN A 149 -11.25 11.02 17.39
N ARG A 150 -11.09 10.21 16.34
CA ARG A 150 -11.52 10.53 14.97
C ARG A 150 -12.80 9.78 14.55
N GLY A 151 -13.47 9.09 15.48
CA GLY A 151 -14.65 8.29 15.16
C GLY A 151 -14.39 7.14 14.19
N ILE A 152 -13.14 6.66 14.08
CA ILE A 152 -12.73 5.58 13.18
C ILE A 152 -12.96 4.22 13.85
N ILE A 153 -13.49 3.26 13.12
CA ILE A 153 -13.71 1.89 13.56
C ILE A 153 -12.45 1.07 13.28
N CYS A 154 -11.82 0.55 14.34
CA CYS A 154 -10.63 -0.29 14.22
C CYS A 154 -10.99 -1.73 13.84
N SER A 155 -10.28 -2.28 12.87
CA SER A 155 -10.35 -3.68 12.47
C SER A 155 -8.95 -4.25 12.34
N MET A 156 -8.71 -5.50 12.78
CA MET A 156 -7.39 -6.12 12.70
C MET A 156 -7.45 -7.51 12.10
N SER A 157 -6.43 -7.88 11.34
CA SER A 157 -6.25 -9.20 10.73
C SER A 157 -6.30 -10.32 11.77
N ARG A 158 -6.68 -11.52 11.37
CA ARG A 158 -6.54 -12.71 12.19
C ARG A 158 -5.07 -13.08 12.39
N LYS A 159 -4.73 -13.71 13.50
CA LYS A 159 -3.34 -14.10 13.81
C LYS A 159 -2.77 -15.00 12.71
N GLY A 160 -1.62 -14.62 12.17
CA GLY A 160 -0.91 -15.39 11.14
C GLY A 160 -1.60 -15.44 9.77
N ASN A 161 -2.60 -14.60 9.52
CA ASN A 161 -3.35 -14.61 8.27
C ASN A 161 -3.03 -13.39 7.41
N CYS A 162 -2.03 -13.53 6.53
CA CYS A 162 -1.59 -12.47 5.62
C CYS A 162 -2.66 -12.07 4.58
N TRP A 163 -3.58 -12.96 4.23
CA TRP A 163 -4.65 -12.69 3.26
C TRP A 163 -5.64 -11.62 3.73
N ASP A 164 -5.68 -11.34 5.02
CA ASP A 164 -6.62 -10.37 5.58
C ASP A 164 -6.23 -8.93 5.22
N ASN A 165 -4.97 -8.68 4.76
CA ASN A 165 -4.49 -7.36 4.32
C ASN A 165 -3.93 -7.38 2.87
N ALA A 166 -4.46 -8.26 2.02
CA ALA A 166 -4.00 -8.45 0.64
C ALA A 166 -3.91 -7.17 -0.22
N PRO A 167 -4.80 -6.15 -0.10
CA PRO A 167 -4.69 -4.92 -0.89
C PRO A 167 -3.40 -4.15 -0.61
N MET A 168 -2.97 -4.03 0.67
CA MET A 168 -1.71 -3.38 1.02
C MET A 168 -0.50 -4.19 0.56
N GLU A 169 -0.53 -5.52 0.71
CA GLU A 169 0.52 -6.39 0.18
C GLU A 169 0.67 -6.24 -1.35
N SER A 170 -0.46 -6.15 -2.06
CA SER A 170 -0.48 -5.88 -3.50
C SER A 170 0.15 -4.52 -3.85
N PHE A 171 -0.17 -3.47 -3.09
CA PHE A 171 0.42 -2.14 -3.28
C PHE A 171 1.95 -2.17 -3.06
N TRP A 172 2.41 -2.78 -1.95
CA TRP A 172 3.84 -2.90 -1.68
C TRP A 172 4.58 -3.70 -2.75
N GLY A 173 3.95 -4.77 -3.25
CA GLY A 173 4.49 -5.55 -4.37
C GLY A 173 4.69 -4.69 -5.62
N LYS A 174 3.72 -3.84 -5.95
CA LYS A 174 3.77 -2.89 -7.08
C LYS A 174 4.86 -1.84 -6.87
N LEU A 175 4.86 -1.13 -5.75
CA LEU A 175 5.89 -0.14 -5.41
C LEU A 175 7.30 -0.73 -5.53
N LYS A 176 7.54 -1.87 -4.89
CA LYS A 176 8.85 -2.53 -4.90
C LYS A 176 9.24 -2.97 -6.31
N THR A 177 8.36 -3.65 -7.02
CA THR A 177 8.65 -4.20 -8.35
C THR A 177 8.81 -3.11 -9.41
N GLU A 178 7.91 -2.14 -9.41
CA GLU A 178 7.84 -1.13 -10.47
C GLU A 178 8.88 -0.03 -10.29
N TRP A 179 9.23 0.30 -9.05
CA TRP A 179 9.99 1.52 -8.78
C TRP A 179 11.27 1.33 -7.96
N LEU A 180 11.28 0.46 -6.96
CA LEU A 180 12.41 0.36 -6.03
C LEU A 180 13.42 -0.71 -6.44
N TYR A 181 13.00 -1.88 -6.92
CA TYR A 181 13.91 -2.96 -7.26
C TYR A 181 14.87 -2.59 -8.40
N GLY A 182 16.15 -2.98 -8.22
CA GLY A 182 17.24 -2.64 -9.11
C GLY A 182 17.84 -1.25 -8.87
N LYS A 183 17.31 -0.48 -7.91
CA LYS A 183 17.91 0.78 -7.46
C LYS A 183 18.68 0.55 -6.16
N ARG A 184 19.87 1.14 -6.05
CA ARG A 184 20.62 1.26 -4.81
C ARG A 184 20.40 2.66 -4.24
N PHE A 185 19.91 2.74 -3.03
CA PHE A 185 19.73 4.00 -2.32
C PHE A 185 20.90 4.22 -1.36
N ARG A 186 21.72 5.23 -1.61
CA ARG A 186 22.84 5.57 -0.72
C ARG A 186 22.32 6.18 0.59
N THR A 187 21.25 6.96 0.52
CA THR A 187 20.68 7.63 1.69
C THR A 187 19.18 7.34 1.83
N ARG A 188 18.67 7.47 3.05
CA ARG A 188 17.22 7.41 3.31
C ARG A 188 16.47 8.53 2.57
N ALA A 189 17.10 9.69 2.39
CA ALA A 189 16.53 10.80 1.63
C ALA A 189 16.24 10.41 0.17
N GLN A 190 17.17 9.71 -0.50
CA GLN A 190 16.95 9.22 -1.86
C GLN A 190 15.79 8.21 -1.93
N ALA A 191 15.69 7.30 -0.95
CA ALA A 191 14.58 6.35 -0.89
C ALA A 191 13.24 7.06 -0.63
N LYS A 192 13.21 8.07 0.25
CA LYS A 192 12.03 8.91 0.51
C LYS A 192 11.55 9.61 -0.76
N GLN A 193 12.46 10.22 -1.50
CA GLN A 193 12.14 10.87 -2.76
C GLN A 193 11.55 9.87 -3.78
N ALA A 194 12.13 8.69 -3.91
CA ALA A 194 11.63 7.66 -4.82
C ALA A 194 10.22 7.18 -4.45
N VAL A 195 9.92 7.03 -3.15
CA VAL A 195 8.57 6.67 -2.67
C VAL A 195 7.57 7.80 -2.96
N TYR A 196 7.95 9.05 -2.71
CA TYR A 196 7.11 10.21 -3.03
C TYR A 196 6.76 10.26 -4.53
N GLU A 197 7.75 10.15 -5.39
CA GLU A 197 7.56 10.16 -6.85
C GLU A 197 6.63 9.03 -7.30
N TYR A 198 6.81 7.82 -6.74
CA TYR A 198 5.93 6.71 -7.06
C TYR A 198 4.51 6.94 -6.56
N SER A 199 4.34 7.27 -5.29
CA SER A 199 3.03 7.31 -4.65
C SER A 199 2.19 8.49 -5.12
N GLU A 200 2.79 9.70 -5.20
CA GLU A 200 2.06 10.93 -5.50
C GLU A 200 2.02 11.23 -7.01
N LEU A 201 3.17 11.14 -7.69
CA LEU A 201 3.26 11.59 -9.08
C LEU A 201 2.90 10.49 -10.10
N PHE A 202 3.03 9.23 -9.73
CA PHE A 202 2.74 8.11 -10.64
C PHE A 202 1.54 7.27 -10.20
N TYR A 203 1.56 6.66 -9.01
CA TYR A 203 0.55 5.70 -8.59
C TYR A 203 -0.83 6.33 -8.41
N ASN A 204 -0.92 7.46 -7.72
CA ASN A 204 -2.19 8.13 -7.47
C ASN A 204 -2.75 8.88 -8.69
N THR A 205 -1.91 9.27 -9.66
CA THR A 205 -2.30 10.13 -10.79
C THR A 205 -2.37 9.39 -12.12
N VAL A 206 -1.35 8.63 -12.47
CA VAL A 206 -1.15 8.06 -13.81
C VAL A 206 -1.43 6.56 -13.84
N ARG A 207 -1.03 5.85 -12.76
CA ARG A 207 -1.11 4.40 -12.77
C ARG A 207 -2.55 3.91 -12.68
N ARG A 208 -2.93 2.97 -13.56
CA ARG A 208 -4.21 2.27 -13.45
C ARG A 208 -4.24 1.45 -12.16
N ARG A 209 -5.20 1.74 -11.32
CA ARG A 209 -5.50 0.98 -10.11
C ARG A 209 -6.61 -0.02 -10.44
N ALA A 210 -6.41 -1.30 -10.04
CA ALA A 210 -7.49 -2.25 -10.02
C ALA A 210 -8.33 -1.94 -8.77
N VAL A 211 -9.56 -1.64 -8.98
CA VAL A 211 -10.60 -1.46 -7.96
C VAL A 211 -11.47 -2.71 -7.97
#